data_348e48e3f8d8aa217de0891caecbed0a
#
_entry.id   348e48e3f8d8aa217de0891caecbed0a
#
_cell.length_a   1.000
_cell.length_b   1.000
_cell.length_c   1.000
_cell.angle_alpha   90.00
_cell.angle_beta   90.00
_cell.angle_gamma   90.00
#
_symmetry.space_group_name_H-M   'P 1'
#
loop_
_entity.id
_entity.type
_entity.pdbx_description
1 polymer ?
#
loop_
_entity_poly.entity_id
_entity_poly.type
_entity_poly.pdbx_seq_one_letter_code
_entity_poly.pdbx_strand_id
1 'polypeptide(L)'
;VHATPHINNLIRNGFDNLNDNEKSKLSYIGLKEQDMRLTTLDPFLDQTHETEHFKFYFTLDGTDAVESIEYVINMGFIFEQVWSFHIDTMGFEIPPLNTNGLYEIRIENLPSFYFGYAVALGNGSTCESYIKMRSSYSSSQFNEHSEEDNIKVTAVHEFFHAIQFNYNCYAVDQSLWFLEATAVWSEDELYNDINDLYRYMPNWFASPDRAISESSNHMYGSFIFFQYIDEHLGGPETIRAFWESSRDLANPNQDV
;
A
#
# COMPACT_ATOMS: atom_id res chain seq x y z
N VAL A 1 0.36 9.49 4.09
CA VAL A 1 -0.33 8.42 4.85
C VAL A 1 -0.70 7.32 3.87
N HIS A 2 -0.26 6.12 4.16
CA HIS A 2 -0.72 4.93 3.46
C HIS A 2 -2.11 4.57 3.98
N ALA A 3 -3.04 4.28 3.11
CA ALA A 3 -4.45 4.27 3.46
C ALA A 3 -5.15 2.96 3.11
N THR A 4 -4.39 2.00 2.58
CA THR A 4 -4.89 0.73 2.05
C THR A 4 -5.94 0.04 2.93
N PRO A 5 -5.73 -0.19 4.23
CA PRO A 5 -6.72 -0.91 5.03
C PRO A 5 -8.02 -0.13 5.22
N HIS A 6 -7.93 1.18 5.44
CA HIS A 6 -9.10 2.04 5.67
C HIS A 6 -9.93 2.22 4.39
N ILE A 7 -9.25 2.32 3.24
CA ILE A 7 -9.88 2.41 1.93
C ILE A 7 -10.57 1.08 1.57
N ASN A 8 -9.95 -0.05 1.82
CA ASN A 8 -10.57 -1.34 1.53
C ASN A 8 -11.88 -1.53 2.30
N ASN A 9 -11.96 -1.12 3.56
CA ASN A 9 -13.20 -1.14 4.31
C ASN A 9 -14.25 -0.21 3.68
N LEU A 10 -13.87 1.01 3.31
CA LEU A 10 -14.75 1.96 2.65
C LEU A 10 -15.29 1.43 1.31
N ILE A 11 -14.43 0.86 0.47
CA ILE A 11 -14.81 0.32 -0.85
C ILE A 11 -15.74 -0.88 -0.69
N ARG A 12 -15.45 -1.81 0.23
CA ARG A 12 -16.27 -3.01 0.47
C ARG A 12 -17.66 -2.68 0.98
N ASN A 13 -17.77 -1.75 1.91
CA ASN A 13 -19.01 -1.46 2.62
C ASN A 13 -19.77 -0.25 2.06
N GLY A 14 -19.10 0.65 1.34
CA GLY A 14 -19.61 1.96 0.96
C GLY A 14 -19.72 2.89 2.18
N PHE A 15 -19.53 4.19 1.98
CA PHE A 15 -19.49 5.17 3.06
C PHE A 15 -20.77 5.19 3.93
N ASP A 16 -21.93 5.05 3.31
CA ASP A 16 -23.20 5.16 4.02
C ASP A 16 -23.47 3.98 4.96
N ASN A 17 -22.86 2.82 4.70
CA ASN A 17 -23.00 1.60 5.50
C ASN A 17 -21.95 1.50 6.63
N LEU A 18 -20.94 2.38 6.67
CA LEU A 18 -19.96 2.40 7.75
C LEU A 18 -20.61 2.88 9.05
N ASN A 19 -20.24 2.25 10.16
CA ASN A 19 -20.62 2.71 11.48
C ASN A 19 -19.82 3.95 11.94
N ASP A 20 -20.23 4.60 13.03
CA ASP A 20 -19.62 5.84 13.50
C ASP A 20 -18.13 5.69 13.88
N ASN A 21 -17.73 4.52 14.37
CA ASN A 21 -16.34 4.23 14.71
C ASN A 21 -15.48 4.12 13.45
N GLU A 22 -15.96 3.44 12.42
CA GLU A 22 -15.29 3.31 11.12
C GLU A 22 -15.16 4.68 10.43
N LYS A 23 -16.25 5.48 10.41
CA LYS A 23 -16.21 6.86 9.91
C LYS A 23 -15.24 7.73 10.70
N SER A 24 -15.18 7.56 12.02
CA SER A 24 -14.24 8.29 12.88
C SER A 24 -12.78 7.92 12.59
N LYS A 25 -12.47 6.64 12.35
CA LYS A 25 -11.13 6.20 11.94
C LYS A 25 -10.70 6.83 10.61
N LEU A 26 -11.59 6.87 9.63
CA LEU A 26 -11.34 7.52 8.34
C LEU A 26 -11.11 9.03 8.51
N SER A 27 -11.89 9.70 9.35
CA SER A 27 -11.69 11.12 9.68
C SER A 27 -10.38 11.38 10.42
N TYR A 28 -9.94 10.44 11.27
CA TYR A 28 -8.68 10.55 12.01
C TYR A 28 -7.46 10.53 11.07
N ILE A 29 -7.52 9.80 9.97
CA ILE A 29 -6.49 9.82 8.94
C ILE A 29 -6.61 11.00 7.95
N GLY A 30 -7.47 11.98 8.26
CA GLY A 30 -7.58 13.24 7.52
C GLY A 30 -8.58 13.23 6.36
N LEU A 31 -9.32 12.13 6.15
CA LEU A 31 -10.36 12.08 5.13
C LEU A 31 -11.60 12.88 5.54
N LYS A 32 -12.02 13.78 4.66
CA LYS A 32 -13.32 14.42 4.74
C LYS A 32 -14.39 13.51 4.12
N GLU A 33 -15.63 13.63 4.57
CA GLU A 33 -16.76 12.89 4.01
C GLU A 33 -16.85 12.99 2.47
N GLN A 34 -16.57 14.16 1.93
CA GLN A 34 -16.57 14.40 0.49
C GLN A 34 -15.48 13.55 -0.21
N ASP A 35 -14.29 13.49 0.35
CA ASP A 35 -13.17 12.72 -0.21
C ASP A 35 -13.45 11.22 -0.12
N MET A 36 -14.06 10.77 0.97
CA MET A 36 -14.46 9.37 1.16
C MET A 36 -15.49 8.90 0.14
N ARG A 37 -16.43 9.78 -0.24
CA ARG A 37 -17.42 9.48 -1.29
C ARG A 37 -16.79 9.42 -2.68
N LEU A 38 -15.83 10.32 -2.96
CA LEU A 38 -15.10 10.35 -4.24
C LEU A 38 -14.23 9.11 -4.44
N THR A 39 -13.67 8.54 -3.39
CA THR A 39 -12.84 7.33 -3.45
C THR A 39 -13.56 6.11 -4.03
N THR A 40 -14.89 6.09 -3.99
CA THR A 40 -15.73 5.01 -4.55
C THR A 40 -16.17 5.24 -5.99
N LEU A 41 -15.84 6.39 -6.58
CA LEU A 41 -16.11 6.66 -7.99
C LEU A 41 -15.01 6.09 -8.87
N ASP A 42 -15.41 5.50 -9.98
CA ASP A 42 -14.46 4.98 -10.98
C ASP A 42 -14.13 6.11 -11.97
N PRO A 43 -12.89 6.59 -12.03
CA PRO A 43 -12.51 7.64 -12.95
C PRO A 43 -12.45 7.13 -14.40
N PHE A 44 -12.58 8.03 -15.34
CA PHE A 44 -12.41 7.72 -16.75
C PHE A 44 -10.93 7.76 -17.12
N LEU A 45 -10.30 6.58 -17.24
CA LEU A 45 -8.90 6.39 -17.63
C LEU A 45 -8.87 5.79 -19.04
N ASP A 46 -8.63 6.63 -20.04
CA ASP A 46 -8.77 6.29 -21.48
C ASP A 46 -7.46 5.88 -22.15
N GLN A 47 -6.33 5.98 -21.44
CA GLN A 47 -5.00 5.60 -21.92
C GLN A 47 -4.47 4.39 -21.17
N THR A 48 -3.59 3.63 -21.83
CA THR A 48 -2.87 2.52 -21.18
C THR A 48 -1.39 2.52 -21.58
N HIS A 49 -0.56 2.08 -20.63
CA HIS A 49 0.85 1.76 -20.85
C HIS A 49 1.14 0.38 -20.23
N GLU A 50 1.89 -0.46 -20.93
CA GLU A 50 2.24 -1.80 -20.46
C GLU A 50 3.76 -1.92 -20.35
N THR A 51 4.20 -2.54 -19.27
CA THR A 51 5.58 -2.99 -19.07
C THR A 51 5.61 -4.53 -19.06
N GLU A 52 6.69 -5.15 -18.63
CA GLU A 52 6.80 -6.62 -18.60
C GLU A 52 5.78 -7.26 -17.66
N HIS A 53 5.55 -6.65 -16.47
CA HIS A 53 4.69 -7.22 -15.44
C HIS A 53 3.47 -6.38 -15.10
N PHE A 54 3.39 -5.11 -15.56
CA PHE A 54 2.35 -4.18 -15.15
C PHE A 54 1.57 -3.59 -16.32
N LYS A 55 0.30 -3.29 -16.05
CA LYS A 55 -0.55 -2.50 -16.93
C LYS A 55 -1.05 -1.26 -16.18
N PHE A 56 -0.67 -0.10 -16.71
CA PHE A 56 -1.04 1.21 -16.19
C PHE A 56 -2.26 1.72 -16.94
N TYR A 57 -3.24 2.22 -16.19
CA TYR A 57 -4.39 2.96 -16.72
C TYR A 57 -4.27 4.41 -16.25
N PHE A 58 -4.44 5.37 -17.16
CA PHE A 58 -4.28 6.79 -16.88
C PHE A 58 -5.07 7.64 -17.88
N THR A 59 -5.11 8.95 -17.67
CA THR A 59 -5.62 9.92 -18.64
C THR A 59 -4.68 11.12 -18.74
N LEU A 60 -4.72 11.81 -19.89
CA LEU A 60 -3.99 13.09 -20.12
C LEU A 60 -4.93 14.30 -20.00
N ASP A 61 -6.22 14.08 -19.74
CA ASP A 61 -7.24 15.11 -19.70
C ASP A 61 -8.07 15.02 -18.39
N GLY A 62 -8.57 16.17 -17.95
CA GLY A 62 -9.47 16.25 -16.80
C GLY A 62 -8.75 16.29 -15.45
N THR A 63 -9.48 15.95 -14.40
CA THR A 63 -9.01 16.05 -12.99
C THR A 63 -8.01 14.98 -12.62
N ASP A 64 -8.06 13.83 -13.28
CA ASP A 64 -7.19 12.68 -13.02
C ASP A 64 -5.96 12.66 -13.93
N ALA A 65 -5.80 13.69 -14.77
CA ALA A 65 -4.71 13.77 -15.73
C ALA A 65 -3.33 13.70 -15.08
N VAL A 66 -2.47 12.87 -15.65
CA VAL A 66 -1.02 12.94 -15.43
C VAL A 66 -0.42 14.07 -16.27
N GLU A 67 0.71 14.62 -15.86
CA GLU A 67 1.36 15.72 -16.59
C GLU A 67 1.87 15.31 -17.98
N SER A 68 2.30 14.06 -18.14
CA SER A 68 2.82 13.54 -19.41
C SER A 68 2.89 12.01 -19.42
N ILE A 69 3.09 11.44 -20.61
CA ILE A 69 3.34 9.99 -20.76
C ILE A 69 4.68 9.58 -20.12
N GLU A 70 5.67 10.46 -20.07
CA GLU A 70 6.96 10.23 -19.44
C GLU A 70 6.82 9.98 -17.94
N TYR A 71 5.87 10.64 -17.27
CA TYR A 71 5.53 10.37 -15.88
C TYR A 71 5.11 8.90 -15.68
N VAL A 72 4.25 8.38 -16.56
CA VAL A 72 3.79 7.00 -16.54
C VAL A 72 4.91 6.01 -16.86
N ILE A 73 5.74 6.33 -17.86
CA ILE A 73 6.89 5.50 -18.24
C ILE A 73 7.88 5.40 -17.06
N ASN A 74 8.18 6.52 -16.41
CA ASN A 74 9.06 6.52 -15.22
C ASN A 74 8.47 5.70 -14.07
N MET A 75 7.18 5.83 -13.79
CA MET A 75 6.47 5.00 -12.80
C MET A 75 6.58 3.51 -13.19
N GLY A 76 6.44 3.18 -14.47
CA GLY A 76 6.62 1.82 -14.99
C GLY A 76 8.00 1.24 -14.69
N PHE A 77 9.08 2.00 -14.90
CA PHE A 77 10.43 1.57 -14.52
C PHE A 77 10.58 1.33 -13.01
N ILE A 78 9.99 2.17 -12.19
CA ILE A 78 10.02 2.01 -10.74
C ILE A 78 9.29 0.72 -10.34
N PHE A 79 8.10 0.46 -10.86
CA PHE A 79 7.35 -0.76 -10.55
C PHE A 79 8.07 -2.03 -11.01
N GLU A 80 8.78 -2.01 -12.14
CA GLU A 80 9.60 -3.16 -12.56
C GLU A 80 10.78 -3.41 -11.61
N GLN A 81 11.40 -2.37 -11.05
CA GLN A 81 12.40 -2.51 -10.01
C GLN A 81 11.81 -3.11 -8.74
N VAL A 82 10.61 -2.65 -8.34
CA VAL A 82 9.87 -3.17 -7.18
C VAL A 82 9.51 -4.65 -7.37
N TRP A 83 9.08 -5.04 -8.56
CA TRP A 83 8.82 -6.45 -8.90
C TRP A 83 10.08 -7.29 -8.76
N SER A 84 11.16 -6.90 -9.44
CA SER A 84 12.42 -7.65 -9.43
C SER A 84 12.97 -7.79 -8.00
N PHE A 85 12.79 -6.77 -7.17
CA PHE A 85 13.20 -6.83 -5.78
C PHE A 85 12.37 -7.84 -4.97
N HIS A 86 11.06 -7.69 -4.94
CA HIS A 86 10.21 -8.54 -4.10
C HIS A 86 10.10 -9.98 -4.62
N ILE A 87 9.93 -10.15 -5.92
CA ILE A 87 9.67 -11.46 -6.51
C ILE A 87 10.98 -12.20 -6.81
N ASP A 88 11.90 -11.57 -7.58
CA ASP A 88 13.08 -12.26 -8.07
C ASP A 88 14.18 -12.33 -6.99
N THR A 89 14.31 -11.29 -6.15
CA THR A 89 15.39 -11.21 -5.14
C THR A 89 14.94 -11.75 -3.79
N MET A 90 13.83 -11.25 -3.24
CA MET A 90 13.32 -11.70 -1.93
C MET A 90 12.56 -13.02 -1.99
N GLY A 91 12.07 -13.42 -3.17
CA GLY A 91 11.40 -14.69 -3.40
C GLY A 91 9.97 -14.76 -2.86
N PHE A 92 9.28 -13.62 -2.72
CA PHE A 92 7.86 -13.60 -2.44
C PHE A 92 7.04 -14.16 -3.61
N GLU A 93 5.87 -14.72 -3.35
CA GLU A 93 5.00 -15.22 -4.40
C GLU A 93 4.35 -14.09 -5.19
N ILE A 94 4.21 -14.30 -6.49
CA ILE A 94 3.56 -13.38 -7.41
C ILE A 94 2.10 -13.18 -6.98
N PRO A 95 1.63 -11.92 -6.79
CA PRO A 95 0.23 -11.66 -6.52
C PRO A 95 -0.65 -12.05 -7.71
N PRO A 96 -1.96 -12.31 -7.52
CA PRO A 96 -2.86 -12.64 -8.62
C PRO A 96 -2.82 -11.58 -9.73
N LEU A 97 -2.62 -12.03 -10.96
CA LEU A 97 -2.53 -11.20 -12.16
C LEU A 97 -3.86 -11.18 -12.89
N ASN A 98 -4.08 -10.16 -13.73
CA ASN A 98 -5.24 -10.10 -14.61
C ASN A 98 -5.19 -11.19 -15.69
N THR A 99 -6.24 -11.29 -16.52
CA THR A 99 -6.36 -12.29 -17.59
C THR A 99 -5.26 -12.24 -18.65
N ASN A 100 -4.53 -11.13 -18.74
CA ASN A 100 -3.39 -10.96 -19.66
C ASN A 100 -2.04 -11.26 -19.01
N GLY A 101 -2.03 -11.66 -17.74
CA GLY A 101 -0.81 -11.94 -17.00
C GLY A 101 -0.08 -10.69 -16.49
N LEU A 102 -0.76 -9.55 -16.39
CA LEU A 102 -0.20 -8.28 -15.90
C LEU A 102 -0.89 -7.86 -14.61
N TYR A 103 -0.15 -7.16 -13.73
CA TYR A 103 -0.71 -6.53 -12.54
C TYR A 103 -1.21 -5.11 -12.86
N GLU A 104 -2.37 -4.74 -12.34
CA GLU A 104 -3.07 -3.51 -12.70
C GLU A 104 -2.70 -2.33 -11.77
N ILE A 105 -2.30 -1.21 -12.39
CA ILE A 105 -2.03 0.07 -11.73
C ILE A 105 -2.96 1.13 -12.34
N ARG A 106 -3.69 1.87 -11.52
CA ARG A 106 -4.52 2.99 -11.93
C ARG A 106 -3.93 4.29 -11.42
N ILE A 107 -3.74 5.27 -12.30
CA ILE A 107 -3.16 6.57 -11.93
C ILE A 107 -4.25 7.62 -11.94
N GLU A 108 -4.53 8.18 -10.75
CA GLU A 108 -5.68 9.06 -10.50
C GLU A 108 -5.29 10.25 -9.61
N ASN A 109 -6.08 11.31 -9.63
CA ASN A 109 -6.00 12.38 -8.65
C ASN A 109 -6.63 11.92 -7.34
N LEU A 110 -5.86 11.29 -6.50
CA LEU A 110 -6.32 10.76 -5.22
C LEU A 110 -6.68 11.88 -4.24
N PRO A 111 -7.64 11.66 -3.33
CA PRO A 111 -7.94 12.59 -2.25
C PRO A 111 -6.70 13.03 -1.49
N SER A 112 -6.75 14.22 -0.91
CA SER A 112 -5.62 14.81 -0.18
C SER A 112 -5.12 13.85 0.90
N PHE A 113 -3.80 13.79 1.09
CA PHE A 113 -3.03 12.93 2.00
C PHE A 113 -2.76 11.50 1.54
N TYR A 114 -3.41 10.95 0.53
CA TYR A 114 -3.04 9.64 0.01
C TYR A 114 -1.86 9.75 -0.96
N PHE A 115 -0.85 8.94 -0.73
CA PHE A 115 0.24 8.71 -1.68
C PHE A 115 -0.18 7.70 -2.76
N GLY A 116 -0.77 6.61 -2.34
CA GLY A 116 -1.35 5.53 -3.11
C GLY A 116 -2.17 4.63 -2.19
N TYR A 117 -2.75 3.58 -2.73
CA TYR A 117 -3.32 2.47 -1.96
C TYR A 117 -3.59 1.25 -2.83
N ALA A 118 -3.45 0.08 -2.24
CA ALA A 118 -3.83 -1.18 -2.85
C ALA A 118 -5.29 -1.54 -2.51
N VAL A 119 -6.04 -1.97 -3.51
CA VAL A 119 -7.46 -2.34 -3.40
C VAL A 119 -7.58 -3.86 -3.50
N ALA A 120 -7.94 -4.50 -2.39
CA ALA A 120 -8.24 -5.93 -2.37
C ALA A 120 -9.63 -6.19 -2.94
N LEU A 121 -9.75 -7.11 -3.89
CA LEU A 121 -10.99 -7.55 -4.51
C LEU A 121 -11.43 -8.88 -3.90
N GLY A 122 -12.42 -8.83 -3.02
CA GLY A 122 -12.91 -10.01 -2.33
C GLY A 122 -12.57 -10.05 -0.83
N ASN A 123 -12.81 -11.20 -0.20
CA ASN A 123 -12.67 -11.42 1.23
C ASN A 123 -12.26 -12.87 1.56
N GLY A 124 -11.46 -13.47 0.71
CA GLY A 124 -10.95 -14.85 0.87
C GLY A 124 -9.63 -14.92 1.64
N SER A 125 -9.08 -16.12 1.73
CA SER A 125 -7.69 -16.31 2.20
C SER A 125 -6.68 -15.68 1.25
N THR A 126 -7.02 -15.58 -0.04
CA THR A 126 -6.26 -14.93 -1.10
C THR A 126 -7.19 -13.99 -1.86
N CYS A 127 -6.74 -12.79 -2.19
CA CYS A 127 -7.50 -11.82 -2.98
C CYS A 127 -6.75 -11.37 -4.22
N GLU A 128 -7.51 -11.18 -5.32
CA GLU A 128 -7.08 -10.29 -6.39
C GLU A 128 -7.00 -8.86 -5.88
N SER A 129 -6.18 -8.04 -6.51
CA SER A 129 -6.04 -6.63 -6.14
C SER A 129 -5.55 -5.79 -7.32
N TYR A 130 -5.63 -4.48 -7.17
CA TYR A 130 -4.99 -3.49 -8.02
C TYR A 130 -4.49 -2.32 -7.17
N ILE A 131 -3.57 -1.52 -7.70
CA ILE A 131 -3.04 -0.37 -6.99
C ILE A 131 -3.55 0.91 -7.65
N LYS A 132 -3.87 1.90 -6.80
CA LYS A 132 -4.08 3.29 -7.22
C LYS A 132 -2.88 4.13 -6.82
N MET A 133 -2.30 4.81 -7.79
CA MET A 133 -1.21 5.77 -7.61
C MET A 133 -1.68 7.19 -7.91
N ARG A 134 -1.03 8.19 -7.31
CA ARG A 134 -1.36 9.60 -7.62
C ARG A 134 -0.93 9.98 -9.02
N SER A 135 -1.71 10.87 -9.64
CA SER A 135 -1.36 11.52 -10.90
C SER A 135 -0.30 12.62 -10.75
N SER A 136 -0.01 13.09 -9.53
CA SER A 136 1.07 14.04 -9.24
C SER A 136 1.37 14.11 -7.73
N TYR A 137 2.65 14.27 -7.38
CA TYR A 137 3.14 14.54 -6.02
C TYR A 137 3.69 15.96 -5.88
N SER A 138 3.36 16.88 -6.79
CA SER A 138 3.89 18.24 -6.82
C SER A 138 3.33 19.18 -5.75
N SER A 139 2.28 18.78 -5.00
CA SER A 139 1.71 19.64 -3.96
C SER A 139 2.58 19.71 -2.71
N SER A 140 2.47 20.81 -1.95
CA SER A 140 3.31 21.08 -0.78
C SER A 140 3.25 20.03 0.35
N GLN A 141 2.21 19.20 0.38
CA GLN A 141 2.07 18.12 1.35
C GLN A 141 3.01 16.93 1.06
N PHE A 142 3.61 16.87 -0.12
CA PHE A 142 4.55 15.82 -0.56
C PHE A 142 5.99 16.33 -0.70
N ASN A 143 6.31 17.53 -0.18
CA ASN A 143 7.59 18.20 -0.40
C ASN A 143 8.74 17.72 0.51
N GLU A 144 8.52 16.73 1.36
CA GLU A 144 9.59 16.12 2.17
C GLU A 144 10.61 15.39 1.28
N HIS A 145 10.15 14.82 0.18
CA HIS A 145 10.94 14.10 -0.81
C HIS A 145 10.68 14.62 -2.22
N SER A 146 11.53 14.24 -3.17
CA SER A 146 11.28 14.49 -4.59
C SER A 146 10.02 13.74 -5.07
N GLU A 147 9.44 14.14 -6.19
CA GLU A 147 8.30 13.42 -6.78
C GLU A 147 8.66 11.97 -7.10
N GLU A 148 9.86 11.74 -7.64
CA GLU A 148 10.37 10.40 -7.93
C GLU A 148 10.50 9.54 -6.67
N ASP A 149 11.03 10.11 -5.57
CA ASP A 149 11.17 9.37 -4.31
C ASP A 149 9.81 9.05 -3.69
N ASN A 150 8.83 9.97 -3.79
CA ASN A 150 7.45 9.70 -3.37
C ASN A 150 6.84 8.55 -4.18
N ILE A 151 7.08 8.49 -5.50
CA ILE A 151 6.63 7.35 -6.34
C ILE A 151 7.31 6.06 -5.89
N LYS A 152 8.63 6.08 -5.65
CA LYS A 152 9.42 4.91 -5.24
C LYS A 152 8.89 4.29 -3.95
N VAL A 153 8.81 5.06 -2.87
CA VAL A 153 8.35 4.52 -1.58
C VAL A 153 6.90 4.05 -1.65
N THR A 154 6.05 4.80 -2.35
CA THR A 154 4.65 4.40 -2.53
C THR A 154 4.54 3.10 -3.34
N ALA A 155 5.27 2.97 -4.43
CA ALA A 155 5.23 1.77 -5.27
C ALA A 155 5.67 0.51 -4.50
N VAL A 156 6.74 0.59 -3.70
CA VAL A 156 7.20 -0.50 -2.84
C VAL A 156 6.11 -0.89 -1.84
N HIS A 157 5.60 0.08 -1.11
CA HIS A 157 4.61 -0.11 -0.06
C HIS A 157 3.34 -0.77 -0.62
N GLU A 158 2.77 -0.20 -1.66
CA GLU A 158 1.49 -0.67 -2.20
C GLU A 158 1.62 -2.00 -2.95
N PHE A 159 2.75 -2.24 -3.62
CA PHE A 159 2.97 -3.55 -4.25
C PHE A 159 3.21 -4.64 -3.20
N PHE A 160 3.83 -4.30 -2.06
CA PHE A 160 3.94 -5.25 -0.97
C PHE A 160 2.57 -5.63 -0.39
N HIS A 161 1.62 -4.71 -0.31
CA HIS A 161 0.23 -5.05 0.02
C HIS A 161 -0.41 -6.04 -0.96
N ALA A 162 -0.14 -5.90 -2.26
CA ALA A 162 -0.62 -6.86 -3.25
C ALA A 162 -0.08 -8.28 -2.98
N ILE A 163 1.21 -8.38 -2.61
CA ILE A 163 1.85 -9.63 -2.22
C ILE A 163 1.21 -10.19 -0.93
N GLN A 164 1.02 -9.37 0.07
CA GLN A 164 0.39 -9.76 1.35
C GLN A 164 -1.02 -10.31 1.16
N PHE A 165 -1.82 -9.72 0.25
CA PHE A 165 -3.16 -10.20 -0.07
C PHE A 165 -3.16 -11.59 -0.72
N ASN A 166 -2.06 -11.97 -1.37
CA ASN A 166 -1.89 -13.33 -1.88
C ASN A 166 -1.61 -14.35 -0.79
N TYR A 167 -0.98 -13.94 0.31
CA TYR A 167 -0.72 -14.82 1.46
C TYR A 167 -1.92 -14.89 2.40
N ASN A 168 -2.48 -13.75 2.80
CA ASN A 168 -3.59 -13.71 3.74
C ASN A 168 -4.41 -12.41 3.60
N CYS A 169 -5.45 -12.45 2.79
CA CYS A 169 -6.31 -11.29 2.58
C CYS A 169 -7.17 -10.91 3.80
N TYR A 170 -7.38 -11.83 4.75
CA TYR A 170 -8.06 -11.51 6.02
C TYR A 170 -7.25 -10.56 6.91
N ALA A 171 -5.94 -10.48 6.72
CA ALA A 171 -5.07 -9.56 7.46
C ALA A 171 -5.49 -8.08 7.30
N VAL A 172 -6.17 -7.73 6.20
CA VAL A 172 -6.77 -6.39 5.97
C VAL A 172 -7.71 -5.98 7.10
N ASP A 173 -8.48 -6.90 7.64
CA ASP A 173 -9.47 -6.63 8.68
C ASP A 173 -8.98 -6.99 10.10
N GLN A 174 -7.99 -7.85 10.22
CA GLN A 174 -7.61 -8.49 11.48
C GLN A 174 -6.24 -8.06 12.01
N SER A 175 -5.29 -7.77 11.12
CA SER A 175 -3.89 -7.53 11.50
C SER A 175 -3.28 -6.34 10.76
N LEU A 176 -3.95 -5.20 10.80
CA LEU A 176 -3.52 -3.97 10.13
C LEU A 176 -2.08 -3.57 10.48
N TRP A 177 -1.70 -3.75 11.75
CA TRP A 177 -0.35 -3.41 12.20
C TRP A 177 0.73 -4.23 11.49
N PHE A 178 0.47 -5.53 11.29
CA PHE A 178 1.40 -6.43 10.60
C PHE A 178 1.51 -6.11 9.11
N LEU A 179 0.35 -5.80 8.48
CA LEU A 179 0.26 -5.35 7.11
C LEU A 179 1.11 -4.10 6.88
N GLU A 180 0.82 -3.02 7.62
CA GLU A 180 1.46 -1.72 7.45
C GLU A 180 2.94 -1.75 7.88
N ALA A 181 3.24 -2.38 9.02
CA ALA A 181 4.61 -2.42 9.52
C ALA A 181 5.57 -3.17 8.59
N THR A 182 5.13 -4.27 7.97
CA THR A 182 5.96 -4.99 7.01
C THR A 182 6.01 -4.31 5.63
N ALA A 183 5.00 -3.53 5.26
CA ALA A 183 5.06 -2.70 4.06
C ALA A 183 6.06 -1.54 4.25
N VAL A 184 6.04 -0.85 5.39
CA VAL A 184 7.05 0.18 5.73
C VAL A 184 8.46 -0.41 5.80
N TRP A 185 8.64 -1.60 6.39
CA TRP A 185 9.92 -2.29 6.38
C TRP A 185 10.44 -2.50 4.95
N SER A 186 9.58 -2.92 4.03
CA SER A 186 9.98 -3.18 2.64
C SER A 186 10.42 -1.91 1.87
N GLU A 187 9.97 -0.72 2.29
CA GLU A 187 10.41 0.55 1.71
C GLU A 187 11.91 0.77 1.93
N ASP A 188 12.39 0.51 3.16
CA ASP A 188 13.79 0.67 3.54
C ASP A 188 14.69 -0.36 2.86
N GLU A 189 14.19 -1.57 2.69
CA GLU A 189 14.93 -2.66 2.07
C GLU A 189 15.31 -2.38 0.59
N LEU A 190 14.42 -1.71 -0.16
CA LEU A 190 14.71 -1.38 -1.56
C LEU A 190 15.32 0.02 -1.69
N TYR A 191 14.84 1.00 -0.93
CA TYR A 191 15.21 2.42 -1.09
C TYR A 191 15.72 3.03 0.23
N ASN A 192 16.68 2.38 0.86
CA ASN A 192 17.30 2.76 2.14
C ASN A 192 17.70 4.25 2.22
N ASP A 193 18.08 4.87 1.11
CA ASP A 193 18.53 6.27 1.11
C ASP A 193 17.38 7.29 1.21
N ILE A 194 16.11 6.89 1.01
CA ILE A 194 14.98 7.83 1.01
C ILE A 194 14.53 8.17 2.44
N ASN A 195 14.59 7.22 3.36
CA ASN A 195 14.31 7.40 4.79
C ASN A 195 12.90 7.96 5.12
N ASP A 196 11.89 7.67 4.30
CA ASP A 196 10.50 8.10 4.53
C ASP A 196 9.95 7.58 5.87
N LEU A 197 10.37 6.40 6.26
CA LEU A 197 10.00 5.72 7.51
C LEU A 197 10.35 6.52 8.79
N TYR A 198 11.31 7.45 8.74
CA TYR A 198 11.72 8.23 9.89
C TYR A 198 10.59 9.12 10.43
N ARG A 199 9.61 9.48 9.63
CA ARG A 199 8.41 10.22 10.06
C ARG A 199 7.59 9.48 11.13
N TYR A 200 7.69 8.16 11.21
CA TYR A 200 6.93 7.35 12.16
C TYR A 200 7.64 7.17 13.51
N MET A 201 8.97 7.30 13.53
CA MET A 201 9.78 7.03 14.72
C MET A 201 9.48 7.93 15.92
N PRO A 202 9.23 9.27 15.79
CA PRO A 202 8.93 10.10 16.94
C PRO A 202 7.71 9.64 17.73
N ASN A 203 6.64 9.22 17.04
CA ASN A 203 5.43 8.72 17.69
C ASN A 203 5.65 7.35 18.35
N TRP A 204 6.43 6.49 17.71
CA TRP A 204 6.80 5.20 18.27
C TRP A 204 7.58 5.34 19.57
N PHE A 205 8.66 6.12 19.58
CA PHE A 205 9.49 6.32 20.77
C PHE A 205 8.83 7.14 21.88
N ALA A 206 7.83 7.96 21.56
CA ALA A 206 7.07 8.70 22.56
C ALA A 206 6.10 7.80 23.37
N SER A 207 5.82 6.58 22.91
CA SER A 207 4.85 5.68 23.52
C SER A 207 5.32 4.21 23.46
N PRO A 208 6.48 3.87 24.07
CA PRO A 208 7.08 2.55 23.96
C PRO A 208 6.33 1.45 24.72
N ASP A 209 5.37 1.82 25.56
CA ASP A 209 4.50 0.94 26.32
C ASP A 209 3.23 0.52 25.58
N ARG A 210 2.98 1.08 24.40
CA ARG A 210 1.87 0.64 23.54
C ARG A 210 2.11 -0.75 22.97
N ALA A 211 1.02 -1.48 22.80
CA ALA A 211 1.08 -2.77 22.13
C ALA A 211 1.56 -2.61 20.68
N ILE A 212 2.47 -3.46 20.24
CA ILE A 212 2.96 -3.48 18.85
C ILE A 212 1.81 -3.67 17.85
N SER A 213 0.77 -4.36 18.23
CA SER A 213 -0.43 -4.65 17.44
C SER A 213 -1.47 -3.52 17.43
N GLU A 214 -1.16 -2.34 17.98
CA GLU A 214 -2.10 -1.23 17.97
C GLU A 214 -2.29 -0.64 16.57
N SER A 215 -3.54 -0.67 16.07
CA SER A 215 -3.92 -0.20 14.73
C SER A 215 -4.17 1.32 14.68
N SER A 216 -3.25 2.12 15.21
CA SER A 216 -3.21 3.58 15.08
C SER A 216 -2.00 3.99 14.24
N ASN A 217 -1.62 5.27 14.22
CA ASN A 217 -0.36 5.70 13.60
C ASN A 217 0.87 4.98 14.19
N HIS A 218 0.72 4.31 15.33
CA HIS A 218 1.74 3.48 15.95
C HIS A 218 2.11 2.26 15.09
N MET A 219 1.16 1.71 14.33
CA MET A 219 1.37 0.53 13.48
C MET A 219 2.47 0.75 12.43
N TYR A 220 2.55 1.96 11.85
CA TYR A 220 3.62 2.28 10.89
C TYR A 220 4.99 2.26 11.55
N GLY A 221 5.12 2.79 12.77
CA GLY A 221 6.37 2.76 13.55
C GLY A 221 6.77 1.35 14.00
N SER A 222 5.84 0.39 13.98
CA SER A 222 6.12 -1.02 14.30
C SER A 222 7.05 -1.69 13.28
N PHE A 223 7.36 -1.04 12.15
CA PHE A 223 8.36 -1.51 11.19
C PHE A 223 9.71 -1.80 11.88
N ILE A 224 10.08 -1.04 12.91
CA ILE A 224 11.35 -1.19 13.63
C ILE A 224 11.53 -2.59 14.25
N PHE A 225 10.43 -3.27 14.56
CA PHE A 225 10.45 -4.65 15.01
C PHE A 225 10.88 -5.60 13.88
N PHE A 226 10.37 -5.39 12.67
CA PHE A 226 10.70 -6.20 11.50
C PHE A 226 12.12 -5.89 11.01
N GLN A 227 12.52 -4.62 11.07
CA GLN A 227 13.91 -4.23 10.80
C GLN A 227 14.89 -4.95 11.74
N TYR A 228 14.58 -5.00 13.04
CA TYR A 228 15.40 -5.73 14.00
C TYR A 228 15.45 -7.23 13.72
N ILE A 229 14.35 -7.85 13.32
CA ILE A 229 14.30 -9.28 12.95
C ILE A 229 15.15 -9.51 11.71
N ASP A 230 15.03 -8.68 10.71
CA ASP A 230 15.80 -8.77 9.49
C ASP A 230 17.31 -8.67 9.75
N GLU A 231 17.75 -7.62 10.40
CA GLU A 231 19.16 -7.36 10.64
C GLU A 231 19.83 -8.36 11.61
N HIS A 232 19.08 -8.98 12.54
CA HIS A 232 19.65 -9.73 13.66
C HIS A 232 19.15 -11.15 13.81
N LEU A 233 18.03 -11.53 13.21
CA LEU A 233 17.35 -12.80 13.48
C LEU A 233 17.05 -13.64 12.24
N GLY A 234 17.71 -13.40 11.11
CA GLY A 234 17.66 -14.32 9.98
C GLY A 234 17.38 -13.72 8.61
N GLY A 235 17.39 -12.40 8.50
CA GLY A 235 17.25 -11.72 7.21
C GLY A 235 15.81 -11.61 6.70
N PRO A 236 15.64 -11.09 5.47
CA PRO A 236 14.33 -10.88 4.82
C PRO A 236 13.53 -12.18 4.67
N GLU A 237 14.23 -13.32 4.59
CA GLU A 237 13.58 -14.65 4.53
C GLU A 237 12.72 -14.93 5.78
N THR A 238 13.06 -14.36 6.93
CA THR A 238 12.26 -14.51 8.15
C THR A 238 10.93 -13.78 8.01
N ILE A 239 10.95 -12.58 7.43
CA ILE A 239 9.71 -11.81 7.17
C ILE A 239 8.84 -12.53 6.14
N ARG A 240 9.44 -13.09 5.08
CA ARG A 240 8.72 -13.93 4.13
C ARG A 240 8.11 -15.14 4.80
N ALA A 241 8.85 -15.84 5.66
CA ALA A 241 8.33 -17.00 6.38
C ALA A 241 7.14 -16.66 7.30
N PHE A 242 7.08 -15.46 7.86
CA PHE A 242 5.89 -15.01 8.60
C PHE A 242 4.66 -14.93 7.68
N TRP A 243 4.81 -14.34 6.49
CA TRP A 243 3.70 -14.27 5.52
C TRP A 243 3.31 -15.65 4.99
N GLU A 244 4.27 -16.53 4.71
CA GLU A 244 4.01 -17.93 4.34
C GLU A 244 3.22 -18.66 5.44
N SER A 245 3.61 -18.47 6.70
CA SER A 245 2.94 -19.08 7.85
C SER A 245 1.54 -18.51 8.09
N SER A 246 1.31 -17.23 7.77
CA SER A 246 0.02 -16.58 7.91
C SER A 246 -1.07 -17.22 7.04
N ARG A 247 -0.69 -17.87 5.95
CA ARG A 247 -1.59 -18.59 5.06
C ARG A 247 -2.31 -19.75 5.77
N ASP A 248 -1.60 -20.47 6.64
CA ASP A 248 -2.16 -21.56 7.42
C ASP A 248 -3.11 -21.06 8.51
N LEU A 249 -2.94 -19.81 8.93
CA LEU A 249 -3.77 -19.11 9.91
C LEU A 249 -4.91 -18.32 9.27
N ALA A 250 -4.97 -18.24 7.96
CA ALA A 250 -5.96 -17.48 7.22
C ALA A 250 -7.39 -17.96 7.54
N ASN A 251 -8.02 -17.29 8.49
CA ASN A 251 -9.34 -17.59 9.00
C ASN A 251 -10.05 -16.27 9.33
N PRO A 252 -11.31 -16.07 8.88
CA PRO A 252 -12.03 -14.83 9.14
C PRO A 252 -12.28 -14.52 10.63
N ASN A 253 -11.97 -15.45 11.53
CA ASN A 253 -12.16 -15.33 12.97
C ASN A 253 -10.85 -15.37 13.79
N GLN A 254 -9.70 -15.32 13.16
CA GLN A 254 -8.39 -15.36 13.84
C GLN A 254 -7.56 -14.14 13.46
N ASP A 255 -6.94 -13.54 14.48
CA ASP A 255 -5.86 -12.59 14.29
C ASP A 255 -4.58 -13.32 13.86
N VAL A 256 -3.76 -12.69 13.02
CA VAL A 256 -2.52 -13.28 12.48
C VAL A 256 -1.36 -13.02 13.44
#